data_4dea87557f58f3edfc2ab7fe416cbe65
#
_entry.id   4dea87557f58f3edfc2ab7fe416cbe65
#
_cell.length_a   1.000
_cell.length_b   1.000
_cell.length_c   1.000
_cell.angle_alpha   90.00
_cell.angle_beta   90.00
_cell.angle_gamma   90.00
#
_symmetry.space_group_name_H-M   'P 1'
#
loop_
_entity.id
_entity.type
_entity.pdbx_description
1 polymer ?
#
loop_
_entity_poly.entity_id
_entity_poly.type
_entity_poly.pdbx_seq_one_letter_code
_entity_poly.pdbx_strand_id
1 'polypeptide(L)' 'MLLTVTEVAKELRVNRNHIYKLIKEGELKAVKIGSIKVRREDLNQYVNKQRIVVTD' A
#
# COMPACT_ATOMS: atom_id res chain seq x y z
N MET A 1 -4.95 2.29 -12.61
CA MET A 1 -4.76 0.86 -12.42
C MET A 1 -4.96 0.48 -10.97
N LEU A 2 -5.75 -0.56 -10.73
CA LEU A 2 -6.05 -1.01 -9.38
C LEU A 2 -5.25 -2.27 -9.04
N LEU A 3 -4.75 -2.31 -7.82
CA LEU A 3 -3.98 -3.44 -7.30
C LEU A 3 -4.77 -4.10 -6.19
N THR A 4 -4.71 -5.43 -6.12
CA THR A 4 -5.28 -6.14 -4.98
C THR A 4 -4.35 -6.00 -3.77
N VAL A 5 -4.90 -6.28 -2.58
CA VAL A 5 -4.08 -6.27 -1.37
C VAL A 5 -2.92 -7.26 -1.50
N THR A 6 -3.18 -8.42 -2.10
CA THR A 6 -2.14 -9.43 -2.33
C THR A 6 -1.02 -8.88 -3.20
N GLU A 7 -1.38 -8.17 -4.26
CA GLU A 7 -0.38 -7.58 -5.16
C GLU A 7 0.45 -6.53 -4.46
N VAL A 8 -0.20 -5.67 -3.66
CA VAL A 8 0.51 -4.65 -2.89
C VAL A 8 1.46 -5.29 -1.89
N ALA A 9 1.00 -6.33 -1.20
CA ALA A 9 1.82 -7.03 -0.22
C ALA A 9 3.06 -7.64 -0.88
N LYS A 10 2.89 -8.24 -2.05
CA LYS A 10 4.02 -8.82 -2.80
C LYS A 10 5.02 -7.75 -3.20
N GLU A 11 4.52 -6.62 -3.68
CA GLU A 11 5.36 -5.54 -4.15
C GLU A 11 6.17 -4.92 -3.02
N LEU A 12 5.57 -4.79 -1.85
CA LEU A 12 6.23 -4.25 -0.67
C LEU A 12 6.97 -5.30 0.15
N ARG A 13 6.79 -6.57 -0.21
CA ARG A 13 7.43 -7.72 0.47
C ARG A 13 7.04 -7.80 1.94
N VAL A 14 5.77 -7.59 2.21
CA VAL A 14 5.18 -7.74 3.54
C VAL A 14 3.97 -8.66 3.44
N ASN A 15 3.44 -9.10 4.57
CA ASN A 15 2.26 -9.94 4.53
C ASN A 15 0.99 -9.08 4.36
N ARG A 16 -0.11 -9.72 3.96
CA ARG A 16 -1.36 -9.02 3.70
C ARG A 16 -1.92 -8.33 4.93
N ASN A 17 -1.75 -8.94 6.08
CA ASN A 17 -2.26 -8.34 7.32
C ASN A 17 -1.64 -6.98 7.58
N HIS A 18 -0.37 -6.82 7.22
CA HIS A 18 0.30 -5.53 7.34
C HIS A 18 -0.37 -4.48 6.45
N ILE A 19 -0.75 -4.86 5.23
CA ILE A 19 -1.44 -3.95 4.32
C ILE A 19 -2.81 -3.54 4.87
N TYR A 20 -3.59 -4.51 5.38
CA TYR A 20 -4.88 -4.19 5.97
C TYR A 20 -4.73 -3.24 7.16
N LYS A 21 -3.70 -3.41 7.95
CA LYS A 21 -3.42 -2.53 9.07
C LYS A 21 -3.13 -1.10 8.58
N LEU A 22 -2.32 -0.96 7.54
CA LEU A 22 -2.01 0.35 6.97
C LEU A 22 -3.27 1.05 6.47
N ILE A 23 -4.16 0.29 5.83
CA ILE A 23 -5.42 0.85 5.33
C ILE A 23 -6.30 1.27 6.49
N LYS A 24 -6.40 0.46 7.51
CA LYS A 24 -7.22 0.74 8.70
C LYS A 24 -6.73 1.98 9.43
N GLU A 25 -5.42 2.16 9.49
CA GLU A 25 -4.81 3.31 10.18
C GLU A 25 -4.82 4.57 9.32
N GLY A 26 -5.25 4.47 8.07
CA GLY A 26 -5.27 5.62 7.17
C GLY A 26 -3.93 5.96 6.57
N GLU A 27 -2.93 5.10 6.75
CA GLU A 27 -1.60 5.31 6.18
C GLU A 27 -1.57 5.05 4.68
N LEU A 28 -2.38 4.10 4.23
CA LEU A 28 -2.47 3.73 2.83
C LEU A 28 -3.91 3.88 2.37
N LYS A 29 -4.13 4.71 1.37
CA LYS A 29 -5.46 4.92 0.81
C LYS A 29 -5.87 3.72 -0.03
N ALA A 30 -7.13 3.33 0.09
CA ALA A 30 -7.67 2.22 -0.65
C ALA A 30 -9.11 2.52 -1.04
N VAL A 31 -9.60 1.80 -2.04
CA VAL A 31 -10.99 1.89 -2.46
C VAL A 31 -11.61 0.50 -2.36
N LYS A 32 -12.91 0.46 -2.11
CA LYS A 32 -13.63 -0.81 -2.05
C LYS A 32 -14.52 -0.94 -3.27
N ILE A 33 -14.09 -1.78 -4.18
CA ILE A 33 -14.85 -2.09 -5.40
C ILE A 33 -14.99 -3.60 -5.44
N GLY A 34 -16.05 -4.12 -4.84
CA GLY A 34 -16.20 -5.56 -4.61
C GLY A 34 -15.29 -6.01 -3.49
N SER A 35 -14.00 -5.93 -3.70
CA SER A 35 -12.99 -6.18 -2.67
C SER A 35 -12.13 -4.93 -2.54
N ILE A 36 -11.28 -4.90 -1.53
CA ILE A 36 -10.39 -3.77 -1.31
C ILE A 36 -9.33 -3.73 -2.38
N LYS A 37 -9.20 -2.57 -3.02
CA LYS A 37 -8.20 -2.32 -4.06
C LYS A 37 -7.41 -1.08 -3.70
N VAL A 38 -6.17 -1.02 -4.19
CA VAL A 38 -5.30 0.14 -4.00
C VAL A 38 -4.93 0.67 -5.37
N ARG A 39 -5.07 1.97 -5.57
CA ARG A 39 -4.65 2.57 -6.83
C ARG A 39 -3.13 2.66 -6.87
N ARG A 40 -2.56 2.48 -8.06
CA ARG A 40 -1.10 2.55 -8.22
C ARG A 40 -0.55 3.87 -7.69
N GLU A 41 -1.23 4.97 -7.98
CA GLU A 41 -0.80 6.28 -7.53
C GLU A 41 -0.81 6.41 -6.01
N ASP A 42 -1.78 5.80 -5.34
CA ASP A 42 -1.84 5.84 -3.88
C ASP A 42 -0.70 5.02 -3.27
N LEU A 43 -0.39 3.88 -3.89
CA LEU A 43 0.74 3.07 -3.45
C LEU A 43 2.06 3.83 -3.63
N ASN A 44 2.22 4.49 -4.76
CA ASN A 44 3.43 5.27 -5.02
C ASN A 44 3.60 6.40 -4.00
N GLN A 45 2.51 7.07 -3.65
CA GLN A 45 2.55 8.14 -2.65
C GLN A 45 2.93 7.60 -1.28
N TYR A 46 2.39 6.44 -0.92
CA TYR A 46 2.74 5.80 0.34
C TYR A 46 4.23 5.48 0.40
N VAL A 47 4.76 4.86 -0.66
CA VAL A 47 6.18 4.49 -0.72
C VAL A 47 7.07 5.73 -0.64
N ASN A 48 6.70 6.79 -1.36
CA ASN A 48 7.46 8.03 -1.32
C ASN A 48 7.48 8.65 0.06
N LYS A 49 6.36 8.56 0.77
CA LYS A 49 6.22 9.10 2.11
C LYS A 49 7.10 8.35 3.12
N GLN A 50 7.29 7.04 2.88
CA GLN A 50 8.10 6.20 3.74
C GLN A 50 9.57 6.17 3.32
N ARG A 51 9.91 6.98 2.34
CA ARG A 51 11.27 6.98 1.80
C ARG A 51 12.25 7.44 2.86
N ILE A 52 13.20 6.56 3.15
CA ILE A 52 14.29 6.88 4.07
C ILE A 52 15.48 7.26 3.21
N VAL A 53 15.97 8.48 3.39
CA VAL A 53 17.18 8.92 2.72
C VAL A 53 18.35 8.53 3.61
N VAL A 54 19.02 7.46 3.23
CA VAL A 54 20.22 7.04 3.94
C VAL A 54 21.40 7.74 3.25
N THR A 55 21.93 8.72 3.93
CA THR A 55 23.16 9.37 3.47
C THR A 55 24.31 8.67 4.16
N ASP A 56 25.05 7.98 3.37
CA ASP A 56 26.27 7.38 3.86
C ASP A 56 27.41 8.38 3.78
#